data_d133002193a1e45aa60761154ae9e233
#
_entry.id   d133002193a1e45aa60761154ae9e233
#
_cell.length_a   1.000
_cell.length_b   1.000
_cell.length_c   1.000
_cell.angle_alpha   90.00
_cell.angle_beta   90.00
_cell.angle_gamma   90.00
#
_symmetry.space_group_name_H-M   'P 1'
#
loop_
_entity.id
_entity.type
_entity.pdbx_description
1 polymer ?
#
loop_
_entity_poly.entity_id
_entity_poly.type
_entity_poly.pdbx_seq_one_letter_code
_entity_poly.pdbx_strand_id
1 'polypeptide(L)'
;MSKPPSLRTRLRRMHEKAAYDRGTLHAILDAMPLAHVGHLVDGAPVVTPTLQWRMGERIYWHGSSASRMVKAALTAEVCVTVSCVDGMVLARSGLEHSVAFRSAMVFGRAERLTEPEAKAEALRRMMERLFPGRWESLRPMTAQELKATAVLSLPLDEASAKIGGPEPEDPPEDQSWPV
;
A
#
# COMPACT_ATOMS: atom_id res chain seq x y z
N MET A 1 11.39 -12.15 -15.41
CA MET A 1 10.43 -11.85 -14.33
C MET A 1 11.02 -12.26 -13.00
N SER A 2 10.95 -11.42 -11.99
CA SER A 2 11.37 -11.76 -10.62
C SER A 2 10.43 -12.84 -10.04
N LYS A 3 10.98 -13.69 -9.15
CA LYS A 3 10.18 -14.75 -8.50
C LYS A 3 9.41 -14.19 -7.30
N PRO A 4 8.22 -14.76 -6.98
CA PRO A 4 7.52 -14.40 -5.75
C PRO A 4 8.38 -14.72 -4.53
N PRO A 5 8.44 -13.83 -3.52
CA PRO A 5 9.17 -14.08 -2.27
C PRO A 5 8.68 -15.34 -1.54
N SER A 6 7.39 -15.62 -1.57
CA SER A 6 6.78 -16.77 -0.91
C SER A 6 5.55 -17.30 -1.65
N LEU A 7 4.97 -18.39 -1.18
CA LEU A 7 3.71 -18.93 -1.70
C LEU A 7 2.53 -17.99 -1.46
N ARG A 8 2.57 -17.20 -0.40
CA ARG A 8 1.55 -16.22 -0.02
C ARG A 8 1.49 -15.03 -1.00
N THR A 9 2.66 -14.57 -1.44
CA THR A 9 2.78 -13.43 -2.37
C THR A 9 2.55 -13.83 -3.82
N ARG A 10 2.54 -15.14 -4.14
CA ARG A 10 2.42 -15.64 -5.50
C ARG A 10 1.02 -15.39 -6.07
N LEU A 11 0.93 -14.60 -7.13
CA LEU A 11 -0.28 -14.48 -7.94
C LEU A 11 -0.50 -15.78 -8.74
N ARG A 12 -1.66 -16.41 -8.54
CA ARG A 12 -2.01 -17.68 -9.20
C ARG A 12 -2.80 -17.46 -10.48
N ARG A 13 -3.78 -16.54 -10.44
CA ARG A 13 -4.60 -16.19 -11.61
C ARG A 13 -4.07 -14.89 -12.21
N MET A 14 -4.00 -14.82 -13.55
CA MET A 14 -3.45 -13.69 -14.29
C MET A 14 -2.01 -13.37 -13.79
N HIS A 15 -1.21 -14.43 -13.70
CA HIS A 15 0.16 -14.35 -13.14
C HIS A 15 1.10 -13.51 -14.01
N GLU A 16 0.77 -13.32 -15.29
CA GLU A 16 1.45 -12.43 -16.24
C GLU A 16 1.36 -10.95 -15.82
N LYS A 17 0.33 -10.59 -15.05
CA LYS A 17 0.14 -9.24 -14.46
C LYS A 17 0.88 -9.06 -13.13
N ALA A 18 1.62 -10.08 -12.67
CA ALA A 18 2.37 -10.02 -11.42
C ALA A 18 3.73 -9.35 -11.59
N ALA A 19 4.14 -8.55 -10.61
CA ALA A 19 5.49 -8.05 -10.46
C ALA A 19 5.97 -8.21 -9.02
N TYR A 20 7.25 -8.56 -8.87
CA TYR A 20 7.87 -8.80 -7.55
C TYR A 20 9.19 -8.02 -7.41
N ASP A 21 9.56 -7.24 -8.43
CA ASP A 21 10.76 -6.41 -8.39
C ASP A 21 10.55 -5.15 -7.53
N ARG A 22 11.61 -4.71 -6.88
CA ARG A 22 11.57 -3.57 -5.96
C ARG A 22 11.18 -2.27 -6.64
N GLY A 23 11.66 -2.04 -7.87
CA GLY A 23 11.35 -0.82 -8.62
C GLY A 23 9.85 -0.64 -8.84
N THR A 24 9.16 -1.69 -9.28
CA THR A 24 7.70 -1.69 -9.46
C THR A 24 6.95 -1.49 -8.13
N LEU A 25 7.35 -2.21 -7.07
CA LEU A 25 6.75 -2.06 -5.75
C LEU A 25 6.92 -0.62 -5.21
N HIS A 26 8.13 -0.05 -5.31
CA HIS A 26 8.41 1.32 -4.89
C HIS A 26 7.55 2.32 -5.67
N ALA A 27 7.47 2.18 -6.99
CA ALA A 27 6.68 3.09 -7.83
C ALA A 27 5.20 3.10 -7.45
N ILE A 28 4.61 1.93 -7.12
CA ILE A 28 3.21 1.84 -6.69
C ILE A 28 3.02 2.46 -5.30
N LEU A 29 3.86 2.11 -4.33
CA LEU A 29 3.80 2.65 -2.97
C LEU A 29 4.03 4.15 -2.95
N ASP A 30 4.91 4.64 -3.83
CA ASP A 30 5.23 6.06 -3.95
C ASP A 30 4.17 6.86 -4.71
N ALA A 31 3.34 6.24 -5.54
CA ALA A 31 2.27 6.93 -6.26
C ALA A 31 1.07 7.31 -5.38
N MET A 32 0.76 6.52 -4.34
CA MET A 32 -0.47 6.66 -3.57
C MET A 32 -0.20 6.83 -2.07
N PRO A 33 -0.70 7.91 -1.46
CA PRO A 33 -0.56 8.12 -0.02
C PRO A 33 -1.55 7.28 0.82
N LEU A 34 -2.60 6.72 0.22
CA LEU A 34 -3.60 5.94 0.92
C LEU A 34 -3.29 4.45 0.85
N ALA A 35 -3.27 3.80 2.01
CA ALA A 35 -3.22 2.35 2.14
C ALA A 35 -4.42 1.82 2.92
N HIS A 36 -4.68 0.52 2.77
CA HIS A 36 -5.69 -0.22 3.51
C HIS A 36 -4.98 -1.31 4.31
N VAL A 37 -5.07 -1.23 5.63
CA VAL A 37 -4.47 -2.21 6.55
C VAL A 37 -5.52 -3.23 6.94
N GLY A 38 -5.41 -4.43 6.38
CA GLY A 38 -6.21 -5.61 6.77
C GLY A 38 -5.62 -6.23 8.03
N HIS A 39 -6.45 -6.40 9.06
CA HIS A 39 -6.06 -6.95 10.35
C HIS A 39 -7.24 -7.67 11.03
N LEU A 40 -6.99 -8.37 12.12
CA LEU A 40 -8.02 -9.05 12.89
C LEU A 40 -8.33 -8.30 14.20
N VAL A 41 -9.59 -8.16 14.53
CA VAL A 41 -10.05 -7.67 15.84
C VAL A 41 -11.01 -8.71 16.38
N ASP A 42 -10.67 -9.32 17.50
CA ASP A 42 -11.47 -10.39 18.14
C ASP A 42 -11.83 -11.53 17.16
N GLY A 43 -10.89 -11.89 16.29
CA GLY A 43 -11.05 -12.91 15.25
C GLY A 43 -11.80 -12.45 13.99
N ALA A 44 -12.40 -11.27 14.00
CA ALA A 44 -13.10 -10.72 12.84
C ALA A 44 -12.15 -9.91 11.94
N PRO A 45 -12.22 -10.06 10.59
CA PRO A 45 -11.44 -9.28 9.68
C PRO A 45 -11.92 -7.82 9.64
N VAL A 46 -10.98 -6.89 9.74
CA VAL A 46 -11.20 -5.45 9.67
C VAL A 46 -10.21 -4.84 8.70
N VAL A 47 -10.65 -3.87 7.90
CA VAL A 47 -9.79 -3.10 7.01
C VAL A 47 -9.84 -1.62 7.42
N THR A 48 -8.69 -1.05 7.73
CA THR A 48 -8.57 0.36 8.13
C THR A 48 -7.82 1.14 7.05
N PRO A 49 -8.45 2.14 6.40
CA PRO A 49 -7.72 3.07 5.55
C PRO A 49 -6.83 3.98 6.40
N THR A 50 -5.62 4.25 5.91
CA THR A 50 -4.65 5.11 6.60
C THR A 50 -3.69 5.75 5.61
N LEU A 51 -3.07 6.86 6.01
CA LEU A 51 -1.95 7.41 5.25
C LEU A 51 -0.74 6.49 5.37
N GLN A 52 -0.05 6.30 4.25
CA GLN A 52 1.19 5.55 4.18
C GLN A 52 2.29 6.35 3.48
N TRP A 53 3.51 6.00 3.77
CA TRP A 53 4.71 6.44 3.04
C TRP A 53 5.77 5.36 3.07
N ARG A 54 6.67 5.38 2.11
CA ARG A 54 7.81 4.48 2.05
C ARG A 54 9.10 5.22 2.41
N MET A 55 9.95 4.55 3.16
CA MET A 55 11.34 4.95 3.35
C MET A 55 12.23 3.71 3.18
N GLY A 56 13.13 3.74 2.21
CA GLY A 56 13.97 2.58 1.86
C GLY A 56 13.12 1.36 1.51
N GLU A 57 13.40 0.24 2.14
CA GLU A 57 12.74 -1.05 1.93
C GLU A 57 11.60 -1.32 2.94
N ARG A 58 10.94 -0.26 3.42
CA ARG A 58 9.84 -0.38 4.38
C ARG A 58 8.70 0.57 4.03
N ILE A 59 7.47 0.09 4.21
CA ILE A 59 6.25 0.91 4.23
C ILE A 59 5.98 1.35 5.68
N TYR A 60 5.51 2.57 5.83
CA TYR A 60 5.19 3.18 7.12
C TYR A 60 3.75 3.69 7.11
N TRP A 61 3.14 3.70 8.27
CA TRP A 61 1.86 4.37 8.51
C TRP A 61 1.79 4.82 9.98
N HIS A 62 0.80 5.63 10.30
CA HIS A 62 0.63 6.10 11.66
C HIS A 62 -0.83 5.98 12.13
N GLY A 63 -1.01 6.09 13.43
CA GLY A 63 -2.33 6.10 14.05
C GLY A 63 -2.25 6.50 15.52
N SER A 64 -3.41 6.63 16.16
CA SER A 64 -3.44 6.82 17.62
C SER A 64 -2.81 5.60 18.31
N SER A 65 -2.00 5.84 19.33
CA SER A 65 -1.41 4.78 20.16
C SER A 65 -2.48 3.90 20.84
N ALA A 66 -3.71 4.37 20.98
CA ALA A 66 -4.85 3.64 21.53
C ALA A 66 -5.64 2.85 20.47
N SER A 67 -5.37 3.04 19.18
CA SER A 67 -6.10 2.43 18.07
C SER A 67 -6.07 0.90 18.11
N ARG A 68 -7.20 0.26 17.84
CA ARG A 68 -7.31 -1.20 17.69
C ARG A 68 -6.43 -1.72 16.54
N MET A 69 -6.39 -1.00 15.41
CA MET A 69 -5.53 -1.32 14.27
C MET A 69 -4.05 -1.35 14.68
N VAL A 70 -3.58 -0.33 15.43
CA VAL A 70 -2.19 -0.28 15.89
C VAL A 70 -1.87 -1.47 16.81
N LYS A 71 -2.76 -1.79 17.76
CA LYS A 71 -2.59 -2.94 18.66
C LYS A 71 -2.56 -4.26 17.89
N ALA A 72 -3.50 -4.45 16.96
CA ALA A 72 -3.59 -5.66 16.15
C ALA A 72 -2.35 -5.85 15.27
N ALA A 73 -1.87 -4.79 14.62
CA ALA A 73 -0.70 -4.85 13.74
C ALA A 73 0.60 -5.20 14.47
N LEU A 74 0.69 -4.92 15.77
CA LEU A 74 1.85 -5.27 16.61
C LEU A 74 1.80 -6.70 17.14
N THR A 75 0.61 -7.29 17.24
CA THR A 75 0.43 -8.61 17.86
C THR A 75 0.23 -9.73 16.85
N ALA A 76 -0.26 -9.42 15.66
CA ALA A 76 -0.53 -10.38 14.60
C ALA A 76 -0.03 -9.88 13.24
N GLU A 77 -0.03 -10.76 12.25
CA GLU A 77 0.24 -10.38 10.87
C GLU A 77 -0.88 -9.50 10.30
N VAL A 78 -0.50 -8.59 9.43
CA VAL A 78 -1.39 -7.71 8.66
C VAL A 78 -1.12 -7.86 7.18
N CYS A 79 -2.10 -7.43 6.39
CA CYS A 79 -1.95 -7.20 4.96
C CYS A 79 -2.14 -5.71 4.69
N VAL A 80 -1.10 -5.04 4.23
CA VAL A 80 -1.17 -3.63 3.81
C VAL A 80 -1.30 -3.59 2.30
N THR A 81 -2.39 -2.99 1.80
CA THR A 81 -2.68 -2.88 0.37
C THR A 81 -2.69 -1.42 -0.06
N VAL A 82 -1.99 -1.14 -1.16
CA VAL A 82 -2.05 0.13 -1.88
C VAL A 82 -2.57 -0.15 -3.28
N SER A 83 -3.51 0.65 -3.78
CA SER A 83 -4.06 0.51 -5.12
C SER A 83 -4.29 1.86 -5.78
N CYS A 84 -4.09 1.90 -7.09
CA CYS A 84 -4.31 3.05 -7.94
C CYS A 84 -5.13 2.60 -9.14
N VAL A 85 -6.19 3.32 -9.46
CA VAL A 85 -6.94 3.20 -10.72
C VAL A 85 -6.36 4.24 -11.66
N ASP A 86 -5.76 3.80 -12.76
CA ASP A 86 -5.10 4.66 -13.75
C ASP A 86 -6.04 5.04 -14.90
N GLY A 87 -7.13 4.28 -15.11
CA GLY A 87 -8.13 4.56 -16.13
C GLY A 87 -9.23 3.49 -16.19
N MET A 88 -10.26 3.80 -16.96
CA MET A 88 -11.32 2.84 -17.31
C MET A 88 -10.98 2.20 -18.65
N VAL A 89 -11.21 0.90 -18.77
CA VAL A 89 -11.01 0.14 -20.01
C VAL A 89 -12.38 -0.17 -20.60
N LEU A 90 -12.67 0.42 -21.72
CA LEU A 90 -13.89 0.16 -22.50
C LEU A 90 -13.61 -0.96 -23.49
N ALA A 91 -14.53 -1.89 -23.61
CA ALA A 91 -14.46 -3.04 -24.48
C ALA A 91 -15.76 -3.24 -25.24
N ARG A 92 -15.79 -4.12 -26.22
CA ARG A 92 -16.98 -4.42 -27.01
C ARG A 92 -17.97 -5.33 -26.30
N SER A 93 -17.48 -6.16 -25.37
CA SER A 93 -18.30 -6.97 -24.48
C SER A 93 -18.39 -6.33 -23.09
N GLY A 94 -19.56 -6.38 -22.47
CA GLY A 94 -19.75 -5.90 -21.10
C GLY A 94 -18.88 -6.63 -20.06
N LEU A 95 -18.48 -7.87 -20.34
CA LEU A 95 -17.61 -8.66 -19.44
C LEU A 95 -16.13 -8.31 -19.59
N GLU A 96 -15.72 -7.72 -20.71
CA GLU A 96 -14.34 -7.31 -20.98
C GLU A 96 -14.07 -5.85 -20.55
N HIS A 97 -15.11 -5.09 -20.18
CA HIS A 97 -14.90 -3.79 -19.51
C HIS A 97 -14.09 -4.00 -18.25
N SER A 98 -13.11 -3.15 -18.02
CA SER A 98 -12.16 -3.31 -16.92
C SER A 98 -11.63 -1.95 -16.45
N VAL A 99 -10.59 -2.00 -15.63
CA VAL A 99 -9.81 -0.86 -15.19
C VAL A 99 -8.32 -1.08 -15.43
N ALA A 100 -7.63 -0.08 -15.91
CA ALA A 100 -6.18 -0.01 -15.81
C ALA A 100 -5.83 0.31 -14.37
N PHE A 101 -5.02 -0.52 -13.72
CA PHE A 101 -4.71 -0.38 -12.31
C PHE A 101 -3.32 -0.87 -11.95
N ARG A 102 -2.83 -0.36 -10.85
CA ARG A 102 -1.64 -0.85 -10.17
C ARG A 102 -1.97 -1.09 -8.70
N SER A 103 -1.51 -2.21 -8.16
CA SER A 103 -1.70 -2.51 -6.75
C SER A 103 -0.48 -3.21 -6.17
N ALA A 104 -0.24 -2.99 -4.88
CA ALA A 104 0.77 -3.69 -4.10
C ALA A 104 0.15 -4.23 -2.82
N MET A 105 0.56 -5.44 -2.43
CA MET A 105 0.20 -6.06 -1.15
C MET A 105 1.49 -6.39 -0.41
N VAL A 106 1.55 -6.02 0.86
CA VAL A 106 2.68 -6.26 1.75
C VAL A 106 2.18 -6.99 2.98
N PHE A 107 2.80 -8.13 3.29
CA PHE A 107 2.39 -8.99 4.41
C PHE A 107 3.45 -9.03 5.49
N GLY A 108 3.02 -9.16 6.73
CA GLY A 108 3.92 -9.38 7.86
C GLY A 108 3.39 -8.81 9.17
N ARG A 109 4.22 -8.83 10.18
CA ARG A 109 3.98 -8.19 11.47
C ARG A 109 4.66 -6.84 11.50
N ALA A 110 3.91 -5.80 11.86
CA ALA A 110 4.44 -4.46 11.95
C ALA A 110 5.38 -4.29 13.16
N GLU A 111 6.35 -3.40 13.00
CA GLU A 111 7.23 -2.93 14.06
C GLU A 111 6.86 -1.49 14.41
N ARG A 112 6.85 -1.18 15.70
CA ARG A 112 6.62 0.18 16.17
C ARG A 112 7.95 0.92 16.31
N LEU A 113 8.00 2.15 15.83
CA LEU A 113 9.10 3.06 16.14
C LEU A 113 8.97 3.50 17.59
N THR A 114 9.94 3.12 18.42
CA THR A 114 9.97 3.44 19.86
C THR A 114 10.73 4.71 20.15
N GLU A 115 11.86 4.93 19.43
CA GLU A 115 12.75 6.07 19.65
C GLU A 115 12.09 7.38 19.16
N PRO A 116 11.99 8.41 20.04
CA PRO A 116 11.30 9.66 19.71
C PRO A 116 11.87 10.36 18.48
N GLU A 117 13.18 10.36 18.31
CA GLU A 117 13.87 10.99 17.17
C GLU A 117 13.55 10.26 15.87
N ALA A 118 13.61 8.93 15.87
CA ALA A 118 13.25 8.13 14.71
C ALA A 118 11.78 8.32 14.29
N LYS A 119 10.89 8.40 15.28
CA LYS A 119 9.47 8.68 15.05
C LYS A 119 9.25 10.08 14.47
N ALA A 120 9.90 11.10 15.04
CA ALA A 120 9.82 12.48 14.57
C ALA A 120 10.33 12.58 13.11
N GLU A 121 11.46 11.94 12.81
CA GLU A 121 12.01 11.92 11.46
C GLU A 121 11.08 11.19 10.47
N ALA A 122 10.49 10.07 10.85
CA ALA A 122 9.55 9.35 10.01
C ALA A 122 8.30 10.20 9.68
N LEU A 123 7.77 10.93 10.67
CA LEU A 123 6.64 11.86 10.47
C LEU A 123 7.05 13.06 9.60
N ARG A 124 8.28 13.59 9.78
CA ARG A 124 8.83 14.63 8.93
C ARG A 124 8.89 14.17 7.47
N ARG A 125 9.41 12.96 7.22
CA ARG A 125 9.47 12.38 5.87
C ARG A 125 8.08 12.21 5.24
N MET A 126 7.08 11.81 6.03
CA MET A 126 5.69 11.77 5.59
C MET A 126 5.22 13.16 5.12
N MET A 127 5.45 14.19 5.94
CA MET A 127 5.03 15.56 5.62
C MET A 127 5.73 16.09 4.37
N GLU A 128 7.05 15.93 4.26
CA GLU A 128 7.80 16.36 3.08
C GLU A 128 7.34 15.68 1.79
N ARG A 129 6.92 14.40 1.89
CA ARG A 129 6.39 13.68 0.75
C ARG A 129 5.02 14.19 0.31
N LEU A 130 4.12 14.46 1.27
CA LEU A 130 2.75 14.91 0.99
C LEU A 130 2.68 16.41 0.68
N PHE A 131 3.55 17.19 1.30
CA PHE A 131 3.57 18.65 1.25
C PHE A 131 5.01 19.15 1.17
N PRO A 132 5.69 19.01 0.02
CA PRO A 132 7.10 19.39 -0.12
C PRO A 132 7.37 20.83 0.31
N GLY A 133 8.41 21.05 1.14
CA GLY A 133 8.81 22.35 1.67
C GLY A 133 7.91 22.91 2.77
N ARG A 134 6.84 22.21 3.13
CA ARG A 134 5.91 22.70 4.17
C ARG A 134 6.48 22.57 5.57
N TRP A 135 7.35 21.60 5.80
CA TRP A 135 7.89 21.28 7.13
C TRP A 135 8.55 22.48 7.82
N GLU A 136 9.35 23.24 7.09
CA GLU A 136 10.11 24.37 7.61
C GLU A 136 9.24 25.50 8.18
N SER A 137 7.97 25.57 7.79
CA SER A 137 7.00 26.58 8.24
C SER A 137 6.07 26.08 9.36
N LEU A 138 6.26 24.84 9.83
CA LEU A 138 5.45 24.28 10.90
C LEU A 138 6.10 24.49 12.26
N ARG A 139 5.27 24.66 13.30
CA ARG A 139 5.77 24.56 14.67
C ARG A 139 6.30 23.15 14.96
N PRO A 140 7.26 23.00 15.86
CA PRO A 140 7.70 21.67 16.30
C PRO A 140 6.56 20.85 16.89
N MET A 141 6.64 19.53 16.70
CA MET A 141 5.74 18.57 17.35
C MET A 141 5.98 18.60 18.86
N THR A 142 4.91 18.60 19.64
CA THR A 142 5.00 18.50 21.10
C THR A 142 5.27 17.07 21.54
N ALA A 143 5.84 16.91 22.73
CA ALA A 143 6.04 15.59 23.33
C ALA A 143 4.71 14.82 23.51
N GLN A 144 3.62 15.52 23.78
CA GLN A 144 2.30 14.91 23.90
C GLN A 144 1.79 14.38 22.55
N GLU A 145 1.94 15.12 21.45
CA GLU A 145 1.59 14.67 20.09
C GLU A 145 2.39 13.44 19.71
N LEU A 146 3.70 13.46 19.94
CA LEU A 146 4.57 12.30 19.68
C LEU A 146 4.18 11.08 20.53
N LYS A 147 3.83 11.27 21.80
CA LYS A 147 3.39 10.19 22.70
C LYS A 147 2.05 9.58 22.24
N ALA A 148 1.10 10.42 21.83
CA ALA A 148 -0.23 9.99 21.38
C ALA A 148 -0.21 9.29 20.02
N THR A 149 0.80 9.54 19.20
CA THR A 149 0.93 8.97 17.85
C THR A 149 1.82 7.73 17.87
N ALA A 150 1.33 6.62 17.33
CA ALA A 150 2.14 5.46 16.98
C ALA A 150 2.54 5.54 15.50
N VAL A 151 3.81 5.32 15.21
CA VAL A 151 4.32 5.08 13.86
C VAL A 151 4.72 3.63 13.76
N LEU A 152 4.19 2.96 12.75
CA LEU A 152 4.43 1.56 12.45
C LEU A 152 5.17 1.43 11.13
N SER A 153 5.95 0.37 11.00
CA SER A 153 6.62 0.03 9.76
C SER A 153 6.57 -1.48 9.48
N LEU A 154 6.62 -1.82 8.20
CA LEU A 154 6.61 -3.20 7.71
C LEU A 154 7.66 -3.34 6.61
N PRO A 155 8.58 -4.33 6.65
CA PRO A 155 9.52 -4.57 5.56
C PRO A 155 8.79 -5.03 4.31
N LEU A 156 9.36 -4.73 3.13
CA LEU A 156 8.82 -5.11 1.82
C LEU A 156 9.24 -6.53 1.38
N ASP A 157 9.74 -7.36 2.28
CA ASP A 157 10.27 -8.69 1.95
C ASP A 157 9.18 -9.66 1.47
N GLU A 158 7.99 -9.56 2.06
CA GLU A 158 6.80 -10.34 1.69
C GLU A 158 5.81 -9.44 0.94
N ALA A 159 6.18 -9.03 -0.28
CA ALA A 159 5.36 -8.14 -1.09
C ALA A 159 5.12 -8.69 -2.50
N SER A 160 4.02 -8.28 -3.10
CA SER A 160 3.67 -8.52 -4.49
C SER A 160 2.97 -7.31 -5.09
N ALA A 161 3.16 -7.12 -6.39
CA ALA A 161 2.40 -6.14 -7.17
C ALA A 161 1.57 -6.83 -8.25
N LYS A 162 0.47 -6.20 -8.64
CA LYS A 162 -0.34 -6.58 -9.79
C LYS A 162 -0.66 -5.34 -10.61
N ILE A 163 -0.47 -5.46 -11.93
CA ILE A 163 -0.67 -4.36 -12.87
C ILE A 163 -1.65 -4.84 -13.96
N GLY A 164 -2.78 -4.17 -14.08
CA GLY A 164 -3.72 -4.33 -15.20
C GLY A 164 -3.43 -3.29 -16.27
N GLY A 165 -3.30 -3.75 -17.53
CA GLY A 165 -3.03 -2.87 -18.67
C GLY A 165 -4.23 -2.00 -19.07
N PRO A 166 -4.01 -0.98 -19.89
CA PRO A 166 -5.07 -0.12 -20.42
C PRO A 166 -5.77 -0.71 -21.65
N GLU A 167 -5.25 -1.76 -22.24
CA GLU A 167 -5.77 -2.35 -23.45
C GLU A 167 -6.94 -3.30 -23.16
N PRO A 168 -8.07 -3.23 -23.91
CA PRO A 168 -9.14 -4.22 -23.83
C PRO A 168 -8.66 -5.56 -24.38
N GLU A 169 -9.15 -6.64 -23.81
CA GLU A 169 -8.84 -8.01 -24.25
C GLU A 169 -9.99 -8.57 -25.12
N ASP A 170 -10.49 -7.75 -26.08
CA ASP A 170 -11.59 -8.16 -26.97
C ASP A 170 -11.19 -9.34 -27.86
N PRO A 171 -11.99 -10.43 -27.89
CA PRO A 171 -11.77 -11.52 -28.81
C PRO A 171 -11.92 -11.08 -30.28
N PRO A 172 -11.24 -11.77 -31.23
CA PRO A 172 -11.29 -11.39 -32.64
C PRO A 172 -12.70 -11.29 -33.23
N GLU A 173 -13.62 -12.13 -32.80
CA GLU A 173 -15.02 -12.17 -33.24
C GLU A 173 -15.81 -10.91 -32.83
N ASP A 174 -15.39 -10.25 -31.78
CA ASP A 174 -16.06 -9.04 -31.27
C ASP A 174 -15.58 -7.74 -31.96
N GLN A 175 -14.52 -7.80 -32.77
CA GLN A 175 -13.92 -6.62 -33.40
C GLN A 175 -14.87 -5.82 -34.30
N SER A 176 -15.98 -6.42 -34.77
CA SER A 176 -17.01 -5.77 -35.59
C SER A 176 -18.00 -4.93 -34.77
N TRP A 177 -18.07 -5.12 -33.46
CA TRP A 177 -18.97 -4.35 -32.59
C TRP A 177 -18.37 -2.98 -32.25
N PRO A 178 -19.21 -1.94 -32.09
CA PRO A 178 -18.73 -0.63 -31.63
C PRO A 178 -18.26 -0.67 -30.18
N VAL A 179 -17.34 0.25 -29.82
CA VAL A 179 -16.95 0.52 -28.43
C VAL A 179 -17.72 1.71 -27.91
#